data_6e5b12bb519a8c7bf388e14c2eb57023
#
_entry.id   6e5b12bb519a8c7bf388e14c2eb57023
#
_cell.length_a   1.000
_cell.length_b   1.000
_cell.length_c   1.000
_cell.angle_alpha   90.00
_cell.angle_beta   90.00
_cell.angle_gamma   90.00
#
_symmetry.space_group_name_H-M   'P 1'
#
loop_
_entity.id
_entity.type
_entity.pdbx_description
1 polymer ?
#
loop_
_entity_poly.entity_id
_entity_poly.type
_entity_poly.pdbx_seq_one_letter_code
_entity_poly.pdbx_strand_id
1 'polypeptide(L)'
;MDGAYNFRIIQYANGSVEIRKYSSPVNAIYEGETTIEPIYQKPRKRESQKEYNPFTDEVERLPTFEELERSARNSLNRTKQNIYMYSRQANWEYFITLTFDGTKVNRYEYGECMKKANQWFKHQKQRYASDLKYLFVPEQHKDGAWHIHGVIC
;
A
#
# COMPACT_ATOMS: atom_id res chain seq x y z
N MET A 1 -28.23 -9.54 -15.05
CA MET A 1 -28.22 -10.43 -13.86
C MET A 1 -27.00 -10.05 -13.07
N ASP A 2 -27.20 -9.37 -11.96
CA ASP A 2 -26.11 -8.91 -11.12
C ASP A 2 -25.48 -10.12 -10.45
N GLY A 3 -24.29 -10.48 -10.89
CA GLY A 3 -23.57 -11.65 -10.40
C GLY A 3 -23.12 -11.48 -8.95
N ALA A 4 -23.95 -11.88 -7.99
CA ALA A 4 -23.52 -12.02 -6.61
C ALA A 4 -22.61 -13.25 -6.48
N TYR A 5 -21.44 -13.10 -5.83
CA TYR A 5 -20.54 -14.23 -5.59
C TYR A 5 -20.23 -14.40 -4.10
N ASN A 6 -20.11 -15.67 -3.69
CA ASN A 6 -19.83 -16.03 -2.30
C ASN A 6 -18.37 -16.40 -2.07
N PHE A 7 -17.55 -16.46 -3.10
CA PHE A 7 -16.13 -16.74 -2.98
C PHE A 7 -15.33 -16.01 -4.03
N ARG A 8 -14.08 -15.75 -3.70
CA ARG A 8 -13.08 -15.13 -4.58
C ARG A 8 -11.84 -15.99 -4.61
N ILE A 9 -11.35 -16.32 -5.80
CA ILE A 9 -10.08 -17.01 -6.00
C ILE A 9 -9.04 -15.96 -6.37
N ILE A 10 -7.92 -15.98 -5.68
CA ILE A 10 -6.77 -15.09 -5.93
C ILE A 10 -5.57 -15.98 -6.21
N GLN A 11 -5.00 -15.85 -7.39
CA GLN A 11 -3.73 -16.48 -7.74
C GLN A 11 -2.61 -15.44 -7.60
N TYR A 12 -1.54 -15.80 -6.91
CA TYR A 12 -0.39 -14.94 -6.69
C TYR A 12 0.76 -15.28 -7.64
N ALA A 13 1.64 -14.32 -7.87
CA ALA A 13 2.78 -14.50 -8.78
C ALA A 13 3.78 -15.57 -8.30
N ASN A 14 3.81 -15.87 -7.00
CA ASN A 14 4.60 -16.98 -6.43
C ASN A 14 3.97 -18.36 -6.63
N GLY A 15 2.87 -18.47 -7.40
CA GLY A 15 2.15 -19.71 -7.69
C GLY A 15 1.16 -20.14 -6.61
N SER A 16 1.10 -19.47 -5.47
CA SER A 16 0.12 -19.80 -4.43
C SER A 16 -1.28 -19.33 -4.81
N VAL A 17 -2.30 -20.05 -4.31
CA VAL A 17 -3.70 -19.72 -4.52
C VAL A 17 -4.39 -19.52 -3.19
N GLU A 18 -5.22 -18.50 -3.10
CA GLU A 18 -6.07 -18.21 -1.95
C GLU A 18 -7.54 -18.23 -2.36
N ILE A 19 -8.36 -18.92 -1.59
CA ILE A 19 -9.82 -18.94 -1.77
C ILE A 19 -10.45 -18.22 -0.57
N ARG A 20 -11.13 -17.11 -0.81
CA ARG A 20 -11.90 -16.37 0.19
C ARG A 20 -13.37 -16.72 0.05
N LYS A 21 -13.94 -17.25 1.10
CA LYS A 21 -15.40 -17.48 1.21
C LYS A 21 -16.01 -16.36 2.03
N TYR A 22 -17.08 -15.78 1.52
CA TYR A 22 -17.81 -14.70 2.20
C TYR A 22 -19.11 -15.27 2.79
N SER A 23 -19.44 -14.84 3.99
CA SER A 23 -20.70 -15.23 4.68
C SER A 23 -21.91 -14.56 4.02
N SER A 24 -21.72 -13.42 3.38
CA SER A 24 -22.73 -12.72 2.61
C SER A 24 -22.26 -12.53 1.17
N PRO A 25 -23.16 -12.56 0.18
CA PRO A 25 -22.78 -12.33 -1.21
C PRO A 25 -22.14 -10.94 -1.40
N VAL A 26 -21.10 -10.91 -2.21
CA VAL A 26 -20.46 -9.66 -2.65
C VAL A 26 -20.89 -9.38 -4.07
N ASN A 27 -21.47 -8.21 -4.33
CA ASN A 27 -21.83 -7.79 -5.67
C ASN A 27 -20.57 -7.26 -6.37
N ALA A 28 -20.10 -7.98 -7.38
CA ALA A 28 -19.11 -7.50 -8.31
C ALA A 28 -19.83 -7.15 -9.63
N ILE A 29 -19.76 -5.89 -10.01
CA ILE A 29 -20.08 -5.50 -11.38
C ILE A 29 -18.80 -5.80 -12.18
N TYR A 30 -18.79 -6.93 -12.87
CA TYR A 30 -17.81 -7.21 -13.91
C TYR A 30 -18.47 -7.02 -15.25
N GLU A 31 -18.26 -5.87 -15.87
CA GLU A 31 -18.40 -5.72 -17.31
C GLU A 31 -17.03 -6.01 -17.92
N GLY A 32 -16.94 -7.08 -18.69
CA GLY A 32 -15.82 -7.34 -19.61
C GLY A 32 -14.82 -8.39 -19.15
N GLU A 33 -14.32 -9.05 -20.13
CA GLU A 33 -13.37 -10.14 -20.24
C GLU A 33 -12.36 -10.30 -19.10
N THR A 34 -12.20 -11.53 -18.63
CA THR A 34 -11.22 -11.98 -17.64
C THR A 34 -9.78 -11.87 -18.17
N THR A 35 -9.32 -10.68 -18.36
CA THR A 35 -7.89 -10.39 -18.34
C THR A 35 -7.49 -10.24 -16.89
N ILE A 36 -6.62 -11.14 -16.41
CA ILE A 36 -5.97 -11.01 -15.10
C ILE A 36 -5.04 -9.81 -15.20
N GLU A 37 -5.61 -8.61 -15.09
CA GLU A 37 -4.77 -7.43 -14.89
C GLU A 37 -4.16 -7.48 -13.50
N PRO A 38 -2.85 -7.20 -13.37
CA PRO A 38 -2.25 -7.05 -12.06
C PRO A 38 -3.02 -5.98 -11.28
N ILE A 39 -3.40 -6.29 -10.04
CA ILE A 39 -4.21 -5.44 -9.14
C ILE A 39 -3.41 -4.19 -8.70
N TYR A 40 -2.61 -3.63 -9.57
CA TYR A 40 -2.02 -2.32 -9.40
C TYR A 40 -2.95 -1.29 -10.06
N GLN A 41 -4.07 -1.04 -9.42
CA GLN A 41 -4.77 0.20 -9.74
C GLN A 41 -3.92 1.34 -9.16
N LYS A 42 -3.29 2.12 -10.04
CA LYS A 42 -2.75 3.43 -9.67
C LYS A 42 -3.80 4.12 -8.80
N PRO A 43 -3.41 4.66 -7.63
CA PRO A 43 -4.36 5.44 -6.83
C PRO A 43 -4.97 6.46 -7.79
N ARG A 44 -6.28 6.40 -7.97
CA ARG A 44 -6.99 7.44 -8.70
C ARG A 44 -6.57 8.74 -8.05
N LYS A 45 -5.86 9.61 -8.77
CA LYS A 45 -5.69 10.99 -8.37
C LYS A 45 -7.11 11.45 -8.07
N ARG A 46 -7.41 11.70 -6.80
CA ARG A 46 -8.57 12.50 -6.47
C ARG A 46 -8.28 13.83 -7.14
N GLU A 47 -8.87 14.06 -8.28
CA GLU A 47 -9.01 15.40 -8.81
C GLU A 47 -9.82 16.15 -7.76
N SER A 48 -9.13 16.84 -6.91
CA SER A 48 -9.72 17.87 -6.05
C SER A 48 -9.94 19.10 -6.92
N GLN A 49 -10.73 18.95 -7.97
CA GLN A 49 -11.39 20.06 -8.64
C GLN A 49 -12.78 20.16 -8.04
N LYS A 50 -12.84 20.57 -6.78
CA LYS A 50 -13.98 21.36 -6.36
C LYS A 50 -13.66 22.79 -6.83
N GLU A 51 -14.24 23.16 -7.96
CA GLU A 51 -14.40 24.58 -8.28
C GLU A 51 -15.06 25.22 -7.08
N TYR A 52 -14.37 26.17 -6.47
CA TYR A 52 -14.94 27.02 -5.43
C TYR A 52 -16.14 27.74 -6.06
N ASN A 53 -17.33 27.36 -5.68
CA ASN A 53 -18.53 28.10 -6.04
C ASN A 53 -18.79 29.15 -4.95
N PRO A 54 -18.49 30.43 -5.22
CA PRO A 54 -18.62 31.49 -4.21
C PRO A 54 -20.08 31.80 -3.83
N PHE A 55 -21.05 31.11 -4.41
CA PHE A 55 -22.48 31.32 -4.18
C PHE A 55 -23.18 30.24 -3.33
N THR A 56 -22.45 29.19 -2.94
CA THR A 56 -22.97 28.21 -1.98
C THR A 56 -22.22 28.40 -0.67
N ASP A 57 -22.88 29.00 0.32
CA ASP A 57 -22.48 29.01 1.75
C ASP A 57 -22.56 27.59 2.33
N GLU A 58 -22.03 26.58 1.64
CA GLU A 58 -21.80 25.27 2.22
C GLU A 58 -20.58 25.39 3.14
N VAL A 59 -20.85 25.67 4.40
CA VAL A 59 -19.87 25.47 5.47
C VAL A 59 -19.36 24.04 5.35
N GLU A 60 -18.10 23.84 4.93
CA GLU A 60 -17.48 22.52 4.93
C GLU A 60 -17.60 21.93 6.33
N ARG A 61 -18.49 20.97 6.48
CA ARG A 61 -18.66 20.27 7.75
C ARG A 61 -17.36 19.55 8.08
N LEU A 62 -16.70 19.96 9.13
CA LEU A 62 -15.55 19.24 9.67
C LEU A 62 -16.00 17.82 10.04
N PRO A 63 -15.20 16.80 9.70
CA PRO A 63 -15.52 15.43 10.05
C PRO A 63 -15.56 15.27 11.58
N THR A 64 -16.51 14.50 12.06
CA THR A 64 -16.59 14.15 13.49
C THR A 64 -15.42 13.26 13.90
N PHE A 65 -15.14 13.18 15.20
CA PHE A 65 -14.11 12.30 15.74
C PHE A 65 -14.34 10.84 15.34
N GLU A 66 -15.58 10.37 15.38
CA GLU A 66 -15.93 9.00 14.96
C GLU A 66 -15.68 8.75 13.47
N GLU A 67 -15.94 9.74 12.61
CA GLU A 67 -15.65 9.67 11.19
C GLU A 67 -14.15 9.60 10.93
N LEU A 68 -13.34 10.38 11.68
CA LEU A 68 -11.89 10.34 11.61
C LEU A 68 -11.34 8.99 12.07
N GLU A 69 -11.81 8.46 13.19
CA GLU A 69 -11.41 7.13 13.68
C GLU A 69 -11.77 6.02 12.69
N ARG A 70 -12.99 6.07 12.14
CA ARG A 70 -13.43 5.10 11.12
C ARG A 70 -12.55 5.17 9.88
N SER A 71 -12.23 6.38 9.41
CA SER A 71 -11.35 6.61 8.27
C SER A 71 -9.94 6.06 8.54
N ALA A 72 -9.37 6.35 9.72
CA ALA A 72 -8.06 5.84 10.12
C ALA A 72 -8.04 4.31 10.19
N ARG A 73 -9.06 3.69 10.80
CA ARG A 73 -9.22 2.24 10.87
C ARG A 73 -9.32 1.60 9.48
N ASN A 74 -10.10 2.18 8.59
CA ASN A 74 -10.24 1.72 7.20
C ASN A 74 -8.93 1.85 6.43
N SER A 75 -8.20 2.95 6.62
CA SER A 75 -6.88 3.16 6.01
C SER A 75 -5.87 2.12 6.50
N LEU A 76 -5.83 1.86 7.81
CA LEU A 76 -4.97 0.85 8.41
C LEU A 76 -5.29 -0.56 7.87
N ASN A 77 -6.57 -0.93 7.82
CA ASN A 77 -6.98 -2.23 7.30
C ASN A 77 -6.61 -2.39 5.82
N ARG A 78 -6.75 -1.34 5.03
CA ARG A 78 -6.32 -1.33 3.62
C ARG A 78 -4.81 -1.50 3.50
N THR A 79 -4.04 -0.81 4.33
CA THR A 79 -2.57 -0.92 4.34
C THR A 79 -2.15 -2.35 4.71
N LYS A 80 -2.71 -2.93 5.77
CA LYS A 80 -2.45 -4.33 6.15
C LYS A 80 -2.77 -5.30 5.02
N GLN A 81 -3.91 -5.09 4.36
CA GLN A 81 -4.32 -5.93 3.23
C GLN A 81 -3.34 -5.79 2.04
N ASN A 82 -2.87 -4.59 1.74
CA ASN A 82 -1.90 -4.37 0.68
C ASN A 82 -0.55 -5.03 1.00
N ILE A 83 -0.04 -4.88 2.23
CA ILE A 83 1.19 -5.55 2.66
C ILE A 83 1.04 -7.06 2.51
N TYR A 84 -0.08 -7.63 2.97
CA TYR A 84 -0.37 -9.05 2.82
C TYR A 84 -0.36 -9.48 1.35
N MET A 85 -1.03 -8.74 0.47
CA MET A 85 -1.09 -9.04 -0.96
C MET A 85 0.31 -8.96 -1.61
N TYR A 86 1.10 -7.94 -1.28
CA TYR A 86 2.46 -7.81 -1.80
C TYR A 86 3.40 -8.88 -1.26
N SER A 87 3.26 -9.28 0.01
CA SER A 87 4.09 -10.34 0.58
C SER A 87 3.93 -11.69 -0.12
N ARG A 88 2.84 -11.89 -0.86
CA ARG A 88 2.58 -13.12 -1.62
C ARG A 88 2.96 -13.03 -3.12
N GLN A 89 3.51 -11.90 -3.56
CA GLN A 89 3.86 -11.69 -4.97
C GLN A 89 5.22 -12.29 -5.36
N ALA A 90 6.05 -12.70 -4.40
CA ALA A 90 7.37 -13.25 -4.66
C ALA A 90 7.74 -14.31 -3.63
N ASN A 91 8.74 -15.12 -3.97
CA ASN A 91 9.42 -16.01 -3.03
C ASN A 91 10.57 -15.21 -2.41
N TRP A 92 10.33 -14.68 -1.23
CA TRP A 92 11.29 -13.85 -0.52
C TRP A 92 12.43 -14.70 0.04
N GLU A 93 13.66 -14.23 -0.14
CA GLU A 93 14.86 -14.98 0.26
C GLU A 93 15.50 -14.41 1.53
N TYR A 94 15.47 -13.07 1.67
CA TYR A 94 16.13 -12.40 2.77
C TYR A 94 15.19 -11.43 3.49
N PHE A 95 15.28 -11.45 4.81
CA PHE A 95 14.75 -10.36 5.65
C PHE A 95 15.89 -9.40 5.97
N ILE A 96 15.68 -8.12 5.72
CA ILE A 96 16.69 -7.10 5.97
C ILE A 96 16.16 -5.97 6.83
N THR A 97 17.08 -5.36 7.58
CA THR A 97 16.85 -4.13 8.33
C THR A 97 17.82 -3.08 7.85
N LEU A 98 17.30 -1.92 7.45
CA LEU A 98 18.10 -0.76 7.07
C LEU A 98 18.02 0.28 8.16
N THR A 99 19.20 0.65 8.69
CA THR A 99 19.36 1.69 9.68
C THR A 99 20.00 2.90 9.02
N PHE A 100 19.49 4.09 9.32
CA PHE A 100 20.04 5.33 8.78
C PHE A 100 21.20 5.83 9.61
N ASP A 101 22.29 6.20 8.93
CA ASP A 101 23.44 6.87 9.51
C ASP A 101 23.06 8.33 9.86
N GLY A 102 22.98 8.62 11.15
CA GLY A 102 22.59 9.94 11.65
C GLY A 102 23.53 11.06 11.29
N THR A 103 24.76 10.75 10.81
CA THR A 103 25.71 11.78 10.31
C THR A 103 25.39 12.22 8.87
N LYS A 104 24.61 11.42 8.13
CA LYS A 104 24.30 11.64 6.71
C LYS A 104 22.84 11.97 6.44
N VAL A 105 21.95 11.59 7.36
CA VAL A 105 20.50 11.77 7.23
C VAL A 105 19.92 12.10 8.59
N ASN A 106 19.03 13.08 8.64
CA ASN A 106 18.22 13.25 9.85
C ASN A 106 17.27 12.06 10.01
N ARG A 107 17.70 11.07 10.81
CA ARG A 107 16.97 9.82 11.01
C ARG A 107 15.64 9.97 11.77
N TYR A 108 15.34 11.16 12.27
CA TYR A 108 14.08 11.51 12.92
C TYR A 108 13.06 12.10 11.94
N GLU A 109 13.51 12.47 10.74
CA GLU A 109 12.69 13.04 9.68
C GLU A 109 12.27 11.95 8.68
N TYR A 110 10.97 11.59 8.71
CA TYR A 110 10.41 10.54 7.84
C TYR A 110 10.69 10.77 6.35
N GLY A 111 10.44 12.01 5.89
CA GLY A 111 10.60 12.35 4.47
C GLY A 111 12.02 12.18 3.95
N GLU A 112 13.00 12.59 4.75
CA GLU A 112 14.43 12.41 4.40
C GLU A 112 14.83 10.95 4.38
N CYS A 113 14.42 10.20 5.40
CA CYS A 113 14.68 8.77 5.48
C CYS A 113 14.12 8.03 4.27
N MET A 114 12.86 8.26 3.92
CA MET A 114 12.21 7.61 2.78
C MET A 114 12.83 8.01 1.44
N LYS A 115 13.23 9.27 1.28
CA LYS A 115 13.95 9.73 0.09
C LYS A 115 15.28 8.99 -0.09
N LYS A 116 16.05 8.84 0.98
CA LYS A 116 17.34 8.12 0.96
C LYS A 116 17.16 6.63 0.70
N ALA A 117 16.19 6.00 1.35
CA ALA A 117 15.86 4.60 1.10
C ALA A 117 15.50 4.36 -0.38
N ASN A 118 14.59 5.15 -0.93
CA ASN A 118 14.19 5.03 -2.33
C ASN A 118 15.36 5.23 -3.30
N GLN A 119 16.27 6.19 -3.02
CA GLN A 119 17.47 6.37 -3.82
C GLN A 119 18.38 5.15 -3.74
N TRP A 120 18.57 4.59 -2.54
CA TRP A 120 19.41 3.40 -2.35
C TRP A 120 18.85 2.20 -3.13
N PHE A 121 17.55 1.91 -3.03
CA PHE A 121 16.93 0.82 -3.80
C PHE A 121 17.04 1.01 -5.30
N LYS A 122 16.84 2.23 -5.78
CA LYS A 122 17.03 2.56 -7.18
C LYS A 122 18.45 2.25 -7.65
N HIS A 123 19.44 2.59 -6.85
CA HIS A 123 20.85 2.30 -7.17
C HIS A 123 21.13 0.79 -7.12
N GLN A 124 20.58 0.05 -6.15
CA GLN A 124 20.75 -1.40 -6.09
C GLN A 124 20.20 -2.06 -7.35
N LYS A 125 19.01 -1.70 -7.78
CA LYS A 125 18.41 -2.20 -9.02
C LYS A 125 19.25 -1.87 -10.25
N GLN A 126 19.76 -0.66 -10.34
CA GLN A 126 20.54 -0.23 -11.50
C GLN A 126 21.92 -0.88 -11.59
N ARG A 127 22.59 -1.12 -10.44
CA ARG A 127 23.98 -1.57 -10.42
C ARG A 127 24.16 -3.08 -10.31
N TYR A 128 23.26 -3.77 -9.59
CA TYR A 128 23.52 -5.14 -9.16
C TYR A 128 22.44 -6.13 -9.56
N ALA A 129 21.17 -5.72 -9.51
CA ALA A 129 20.06 -6.63 -9.74
C ALA A 129 18.85 -5.87 -10.31
N SER A 130 18.75 -5.83 -11.65
CA SER A 130 17.64 -5.16 -12.34
C SER A 130 16.27 -5.75 -12.01
N ASP A 131 16.24 -7.01 -11.64
CA ASP A 131 15.06 -7.81 -11.27
C ASP A 131 14.79 -7.85 -9.76
N LEU A 132 15.62 -7.17 -8.94
CA LEU A 132 15.44 -7.06 -7.49
C LEU A 132 14.01 -6.66 -7.14
N LYS A 133 13.32 -7.53 -6.41
CA LYS A 133 12.04 -7.23 -5.79
C LYS A 133 12.23 -6.95 -4.32
N TYR A 134 11.46 -6.02 -3.79
CA TYR A 134 11.51 -5.68 -2.38
C TYR A 134 10.16 -5.22 -1.86
N LEU A 135 9.90 -5.50 -0.59
CA LEU A 135 8.75 -5.00 0.16
C LEU A 135 9.25 -4.50 1.51
N PHE A 136 9.08 -3.21 1.78
CA PHE A 136 9.56 -2.56 2.98
C PHE A 136 8.47 -1.84 3.74
N VAL A 137 8.63 -1.86 5.06
CA VAL A 137 7.78 -1.15 6.01
C VAL A 137 8.68 -0.27 6.88
N PRO A 138 8.47 1.04 6.90
CA PRO A 138 9.15 1.92 7.83
C PRO A 138 8.60 1.71 9.24
N GLU A 139 9.49 1.71 10.21
CA GLU A 139 9.17 1.61 11.63
C GLU A 139 9.89 2.72 12.39
N GLN A 140 9.18 3.35 13.33
CA GLN A 140 9.77 4.31 14.22
C GLN A 140 10.14 3.64 15.54
N HIS A 141 11.39 3.70 15.91
CA HIS A 141 11.89 3.20 17.19
C HIS A 141 11.42 4.06 18.37
N LYS A 142 11.58 3.53 19.58
CA LYS A 142 11.20 4.23 20.82
C LYS A 142 11.95 5.55 21.03
N ASP A 143 13.16 5.68 20.50
CA ASP A 143 13.95 6.92 20.50
C ASP A 143 13.51 7.92 19.41
N GLY A 144 12.52 7.56 18.61
CA GLY A 144 12.00 8.37 17.51
C GLY A 144 12.72 8.20 16.17
N ALA A 145 13.81 7.44 16.13
CA ALA A 145 14.55 7.20 14.88
C ALA A 145 13.81 6.24 13.96
N TRP A 146 13.85 6.51 12.66
CA TRP A 146 13.27 5.66 11.63
C TRP A 146 14.23 4.54 11.22
N HIS A 147 13.67 3.36 11.09
CA HIS A 147 14.27 2.17 10.50
C HIS A 147 13.37 1.63 9.40
N ILE A 148 13.91 0.76 8.56
CA ILE A 148 13.13 0.09 7.53
C ILE A 148 13.37 -1.40 7.66
N HIS A 149 12.29 -2.15 7.82
CA HIS A 149 12.29 -3.59 7.81
C HIS A 149 11.64 -4.09 6.53
N GLY A 150 12.14 -5.20 6.00
CA GLY A 150 11.53 -5.74 4.82
C GLY A 150 12.16 -7.01 4.29
N VAL A 151 11.64 -7.43 3.16
CA VAL A 151 12.04 -8.64 2.47
C VAL A 151 12.49 -8.33 1.06
N ILE A 152 13.45 -9.08 0.57
CA ILE A 152 13.99 -8.98 -0.79
C ILE A 152 14.15 -10.36 -1.44
N CYS A 153 14.12 -10.40 -2.75
CA CYS A 153 14.56 -11.51 -3.60
C CYS A 153 15.08 -11.00 -4.94
#